data_dbf1bbecc287a9caadce80676760f03d
#
_entry.id   dbf1bbecc287a9caadce80676760f03d
#
_cell.length_a   1.000
_cell.length_b   1.000
_cell.length_c   1.000
_cell.angle_alpha   90.00
_cell.angle_beta   90.00
_cell.angle_gamma   90.00
#
_symmetry.space_group_name_H-M   'P 1'
#
loop_
_entity.id
_entity.type
_entity.pdbx_description
1 polymer ?
#
loop_
_entity_poly.entity_id
_entity_poly.type
_entity_poly.pdbx_seq_one_letter_code
_entity_poly.pdbx_strand_id
1 'polypeptide(L)'
;MTTESKNTGPVPGDGPAANNLQNSAQASDSAADRGNLRPSDAPVLGPRPVMRPHVDTHTARAFRRPSGQNGSFSPRTAAAAAAAAATDGPQVQNRPPDAVLAEAFGRPAGSQELLQRDPEAKAETTAAAGTADPWRDPNSAARLGTPAVGTPLPPPLTQGRQISAREVLFGGKVAPAALAILAVIALVVGLMSGLLGGLVGRLTAESALTSRKVSLQSADSTNVAHGQISKVVDTVMPAMVTVRAWVGDSGSTGSGVVIDGAGYIVTNNHVISLAANDKSGKAQLQVVFSDGTRVPTSIVGRDIKSDLAVLKVDVKNLSVIQLGNSNDVKVGDDVLAIGSPLGLEKTVTSGIVSALHRPVKVGGEGTDTNATLDAVQTDAAINHGNSGGALVDMTGRLIGINSAIKSESGGSVGLGFAIPVDQVKRISQALIRDGSVHHPRLGVSAKTKIVANDVMSGAAVADVQAGSPAAKAGIVEGDVIVKVGDRDVTGPEELTVAVQSNEIGQKVNVRLIRDGREVDVPVTLESD
;
A
#
# COMPACT_ATOMS: atom_id res chain seq x y z
N MET A 1 -6.27 74.13 -14.15
CA MET A 1 -7.73 74.26 -14.02
C MET A 1 -8.13 73.10 -13.09
N THR A 2 -8.10 73.34 -11.78
CA THR A 2 -9.20 73.77 -10.90
C THR A 2 -10.34 72.77 -10.93
N THR A 3 -10.81 72.10 -9.90
CA THR A 3 -11.05 72.41 -8.47
C THR A 3 -11.48 71.13 -7.83
N GLU A 4 -10.99 70.63 -6.71
CA GLU A 4 -11.36 70.88 -5.30
C GLU A 4 -12.85 70.78 -4.98
N SER A 5 -13.21 69.91 -4.00
CA SER A 5 -13.79 70.25 -2.70
C SER A 5 -14.46 69.03 -2.07
N LYS A 6 -14.01 68.47 -0.95
CA LYS A 6 -14.43 68.72 0.47
C LYS A 6 -15.93 68.48 0.73
N ASN A 7 -16.37 67.65 1.64
CA ASN A 7 -16.26 67.66 3.09
C ASN A 7 -17.53 67.07 3.73
N THR A 8 -17.38 66.50 4.88
CA THR A 8 -18.12 66.44 6.15
C THR A 8 -19.11 65.33 6.44
N GLY A 9 -18.81 64.65 7.51
CA GLY A 9 -19.77 63.92 8.35
C GLY A 9 -20.66 64.86 9.19
N PRO A 10 -21.50 64.42 10.08
CA PRO A 10 -21.21 63.61 11.26
C PRO A 10 -22.31 62.63 11.73
N VAL A 11 -22.01 61.88 12.76
CA VAL A 11 -22.81 61.12 13.77
C VAL A 11 -23.77 62.07 14.54
N PRO A 12 -24.82 61.68 15.33
CA PRO A 12 -25.16 60.46 16.06
C PRO A 12 -26.69 60.13 16.20
N GLY A 13 -27.03 59.08 16.96
CA GLY A 13 -28.31 59.04 17.67
C GLY A 13 -28.94 57.67 17.93
N ASP A 14 -28.84 57.25 19.14
CA ASP A 14 -29.80 56.66 20.09
C ASP A 14 -30.59 55.35 19.79
N GLY A 15 -30.48 54.46 20.75
CA GLY A 15 -31.34 53.31 21.02
C GLY A 15 -32.77 53.70 21.52
N PRO A 16 -33.60 52.85 22.09
CA PRO A 16 -33.30 51.92 23.20
C PRO A 16 -34.15 50.64 23.32
N ALA A 17 -33.86 49.87 24.39
CA ALA A 17 -34.73 49.09 25.32
C ALA A 17 -35.24 47.72 24.85
N ALA A 18 -34.94 46.67 25.52
CA ALA A 18 -35.25 46.09 26.85
C ALA A 18 -36.44 45.10 26.83
N ASN A 19 -36.19 43.91 27.33
CA ASN A 19 -36.91 43.19 28.36
C ASN A 19 -36.38 41.74 28.44
N ASN A 20 -35.72 41.34 29.51
CA ASN A 20 -36.20 40.93 30.86
C ASN A 20 -36.84 39.52 30.86
N LEU A 21 -36.25 38.61 31.57
CA LEU A 21 -36.69 37.97 32.84
C LEU A 21 -35.75 36.79 33.12
N GLN A 22 -34.88 36.86 34.13
CA GLN A 22 -34.98 36.42 35.52
C GLN A 22 -35.14 34.91 35.73
N ASN A 23 -34.13 34.31 36.35
CA ASN A 23 -34.15 33.77 37.70
C ASN A 23 -32.74 33.32 38.10
N SER A 24 -32.13 33.99 39.06
CA SER A 24 -32.01 33.87 40.50
C SER A 24 -31.46 32.54 40.97
N ALA A 25 -30.33 32.57 41.51
CA ALA A 25 -29.73 32.82 42.84
C ALA A 25 -29.19 31.49 43.40
N GLN A 26 -28.00 31.38 43.89
CA GLN A 26 -27.53 31.83 45.19
C GLN A 26 -26.02 31.71 45.28
N ALA A 27 -25.40 32.78 45.70
CA ALA A 27 -24.03 32.82 46.18
C ALA A 27 -24.01 32.44 47.67
N SER A 28 -22.97 31.77 48.10
CA SER A 28 -22.51 31.89 49.48
C SER A 28 -21.00 31.86 49.53
N ASP A 29 -20.47 32.94 50.03
CA ASP A 29 -19.12 33.20 50.47
C ASP A 29 -18.54 32.13 51.38
N SER A 30 -17.29 31.77 51.21
CA SER A 30 -16.35 31.75 52.35
C SER A 30 -14.92 31.88 51.84
N ALA A 31 -14.31 32.99 52.21
CA ALA A 31 -12.89 33.27 52.09
C ALA A 31 -12.12 32.51 53.19
N ALA A 32 -10.82 32.31 52.86
CA ALA A 32 -9.73 31.95 53.75
C ALA A 32 -9.44 30.45 53.90
N ASP A 33 -8.43 29.94 53.17
CA ASP A 33 -7.21 29.47 53.83
C ASP A 33 -6.07 29.32 52.80
N ARG A 34 -5.05 30.17 52.86
CA ARG A 34 -3.79 29.98 52.15
C ARG A 34 -2.86 29.17 53.03
N GLY A 35 -3.03 27.86 53.00
CA GLY A 35 -2.14 26.91 53.66
C GLY A 35 -1.04 26.45 52.69
N ASN A 36 0.20 26.52 53.13
CA ASN A 36 1.42 26.03 52.50
C ASN A 36 1.28 24.63 51.90
N LEU A 37 1.25 24.50 50.60
CA LEU A 37 1.33 23.23 49.90
C LEU A 37 2.78 22.71 49.94
N ARG A 38 3.00 21.55 50.52
CA ARG A 38 4.27 20.81 50.48
C ARG A 38 4.47 20.22 49.09
N PRO A 39 5.71 19.99 48.60
CA PRO A 39 6.00 19.50 47.25
C PRO A 39 5.48 18.09 46.93
N SER A 40 4.87 17.38 47.86
CA SER A 40 4.31 16.04 47.66
C SER A 40 2.85 16.00 47.16
N ASP A 41 2.18 17.14 47.00
CA ASP A 41 0.75 17.20 46.66
C ASP A 41 0.48 17.59 45.19
N ALA A 42 1.42 17.37 44.29
CA ALA A 42 1.19 17.51 42.86
C ALA A 42 0.17 16.43 42.42
N PRO A 43 -0.92 16.80 41.71
CA PRO A 43 -1.89 15.84 41.23
C PRO A 43 -1.20 14.88 40.25
N VAL A 44 -1.15 13.60 40.59
CA VAL A 44 -0.76 12.53 39.69
C VAL A 44 -1.82 12.47 38.58
N LEU A 45 -1.43 12.79 37.36
CA LEU A 45 -2.28 12.62 36.17
C LEU A 45 -2.50 11.13 35.94
N GLY A 46 -3.63 10.62 36.47
CA GLY A 46 -4.12 9.28 36.15
C GLY A 46 -4.62 9.21 34.68
N PRO A 47 -4.67 8.03 34.09
CA PRO A 47 -5.19 7.87 32.75
C PRO A 47 -6.62 8.42 32.67
N ARG A 48 -6.90 9.24 31.64
CA ARG A 48 -8.25 9.80 31.40
C ARG A 48 -9.27 8.67 31.33
N PRO A 49 -10.46 8.80 31.94
CA PRO A 49 -11.51 7.81 31.79
C PRO A 49 -11.88 7.70 30.29
N VAL A 50 -11.69 6.52 29.75
CA VAL A 50 -12.09 6.20 28.37
C VAL A 50 -13.61 6.13 28.37
N MET A 51 -14.28 7.10 27.75
CA MET A 51 -15.72 7.02 27.46
C MET A 51 -15.94 5.84 26.53
N ARG A 52 -16.48 4.74 27.06
CA ARG A 52 -16.88 3.59 26.24
C ARG A 52 -18.26 3.89 25.65
N PRO A 53 -18.41 3.82 24.31
CA PRO A 53 -19.73 3.95 23.70
C PRO A 53 -20.66 2.86 24.23
N HIS A 54 -21.94 3.19 24.40
CA HIS A 54 -22.96 2.23 24.84
C HIS A 54 -23.16 1.19 23.73
N VAL A 55 -22.67 -0.02 23.95
CA VAL A 55 -22.84 -1.14 23.01
C VAL A 55 -24.16 -1.84 23.35
N ASP A 56 -25.04 -2.03 22.36
CA ASP A 56 -26.26 -2.79 22.47
C ASP A 56 -26.00 -4.18 23.08
N THR A 57 -26.88 -4.60 23.99
CA THR A 57 -26.74 -5.85 24.76
C THR A 57 -26.73 -7.11 23.88
N HIS A 58 -27.38 -7.07 22.70
CA HIS A 58 -27.39 -8.18 21.76
C HIS A 58 -26.03 -8.32 21.05
N THR A 59 -25.46 -7.20 20.61
CA THR A 59 -24.13 -7.12 20.01
C THR A 59 -23.04 -7.48 21.02
N ALA A 60 -23.16 -7.01 22.26
CA ALA A 60 -22.24 -7.36 23.35
C ALA A 60 -22.25 -8.87 23.67
N ARG A 61 -23.39 -9.55 23.48
CA ARG A 61 -23.52 -10.99 23.69
C ARG A 61 -22.84 -11.83 22.61
N ALA A 62 -22.89 -11.37 21.34
CA ALA A 62 -22.25 -12.04 20.20
C ALA A 62 -20.71 -12.05 20.30
N PHE A 63 -20.13 -11.02 20.97
CA PHE A 63 -18.68 -10.88 21.17
C PHE A 63 -18.24 -11.20 22.60
N ARG A 64 -19.12 -11.73 23.45
CA ARG A 64 -18.77 -12.12 24.82
C ARG A 64 -17.94 -13.41 24.77
N ARG A 65 -16.79 -13.36 25.41
CA ARG A 65 -15.97 -14.53 25.64
C ARG A 65 -16.74 -15.57 26.48
N PRO A 66 -16.66 -16.86 26.14
CA PRO A 66 -17.21 -17.91 27.02
C PRO A 66 -16.61 -17.80 28.41
N SER A 67 -17.44 -17.98 29.44
CA SER A 67 -17.00 -17.97 30.84
C SER A 67 -15.99 -19.11 31.07
N GLY A 68 -14.81 -18.77 31.59
CA GLY A 68 -13.75 -19.73 31.93
C GLY A 68 -12.47 -19.68 31.07
N GLN A 69 -12.39 -18.80 30.05
CA GLN A 69 -11.16 -18.66 29.24
C GLN A 69 -10.39 -17.38 29.58
N ASN A 70 -9.20 -17.51 30.17
CA ASN A 70 -8.26 -16.41 30.38
C ASN A 70 -7.48 -16.11 29.09
N GLY A 71 -7.40 -14.83 28.72
CA GLY A 71 -6.69 -14.40 27.51
C GLY A 71 -5.17 -14.49 27.65
N SER A 72 -4.49 -14.83 26.55
CA SER A 72 -3.03 -15.03 26.47
C SER A 72 -2.16 -13.77 26.57
N PHE A 73 -2.73 -12.59 26.86
CA PHE A 73 -2.00 -11.30 26.89
C PHE A 73 -1.91 -10.63 28.26
N SER A 74 -2.20 -11.34 29.36
CA SER A 74 -1.90 -10.80 30.68
C SER A 74 -0.48 -11.18 31.09
N PRO A 75 0.38 -10.24 31.51
CA PRO A 75 1.71 -10.59 32.02
C PRO A 75 1.54 -11.44 33.30
N ARG A 76 1.97 -12.69 33.23
CA ARG A 76 2.02 -13.58 34.39
C ARG A 76 3.23 -13.20 35.22
N THR A 77 3.02 -12.74 36.45
CA THR A 77 4.10 -12.65 37.45
C THR A 77 4.51 -14.06 37.87
N ALA A 78 5.77 -14.29 38.19
CA ALA A 78 6.30 -15.59 38.58
C ALA A 78 5.55 -16.26 39.74
N ALA A 79 4.91 -15.48 40.63
CA ALA A 79 4.07 -15.96 41.72
C ALA A 79 2.72 -16.59 41.24
N ALA A 80 2.16 -16.09 40.12
CA ALA A 80 0.92 -16.63 39.56
C ALA A 80 1.14 -17.97 38.80
N ALA A 81 2.37 -18.21 38.32
CA ALA A 81 2.73 -19.47 37.67
C ALA A 81 2.89 -20.62 38.69
N ALA A 82 3.37 -20.32 39.90
CA ALA A 82 3.51 -21.33 40.97
C ALA A 82 2.15 -21.71 41.60
N ALA A 83 1.18 -20.80 41.66
CA ALA A 83 -0.17 -21.07 42.17
C ALA A 83 -1.05 -21.85 41.16
N ALA A 84 -0.78 -21.79 39.88
CA ALA A 84 -1.53 -22.50 38.85
C ALA A 84 -1.16 -24.00 38.74
N ALA A 85 -0.06 -24.44 39.36
CA ALA A 85 0.39 -25.83 39.39
C ALA A 85 -0.31 -26.69 40.44
N ALA A 86 -1.16 -26.11 41.30
CA ALA A 86 -1.79 -26.76 42.44
C ALA A 86 -3.31 -26.96 42.34
N THR A 87 -3.95 -26.65 41.22
CA THR A 87 -5.40 -26.89 41.03
C THR A 87 -5.65 -27.81 39.85
N ASP A 88 -6.29 -28.95 40.15
CA ASP A 88 -6.77 -29.98 39.21
C ASP A 88 -7.84 -29.35 38.29
N GLY A 89 -7.41 -28.80 37.16
CA GLY A 89 -8.29 -28.33 36.05
C GLY A 89 -8.25 -29.36 34.91
N PRO A 90 -9.24 -29.37 34.01
CA PRO A 90 -9.31 -30.36 32.93
C PRO A 90 -8.02 -30.34 32.13
N GLN A 91 -7.29 -31.43 32.21
CA GLN A 91 -6.07 -31.66 31.45
C GLN A 91 -6.43 -31.72 29.97
N VAL A 92 -5.78 -30.86 29.17
CA VAL A 92 -5.79 -31.03 27.71
C VAL A 92 -5.08 -32.33 27.41
N GLN A 93 -5.84 -33.38 27.13
CA GLN A 93 -5.27 -34.63 26.64
C GLN A 93 -4.75 -34.36 25.23
N ASN A 94 -3.43 -34.30 25.07
CA ASN A 94 -2.79 -34.38 23.78
C ASN A 94 -3.07 -35.77 23.20
N ARG A 95 -4.09 -35.90 22.34
CA ARG A 95 -4.22 -37.05 21.49
C ARG A 95 -3.04 -37.08 20.53
N PRO A 96 -2.40 -38.23 20.31
CA PRO A 96 -1.40 -38.36 19.26
C PRO A 96 -2.05 -37.94 17.92
N PRO A 97 -1.31 -37.26 17.04
CA PRO A 97 -1.82 -36.83 15.73
C PRO A 97 -2.27 -38.08 14.94
N ASP A 98 -3.27 -37.86 14.06
CA ASP A 98 -3.72 -38.88 13.13
C ASP A 98 -2.52 -39.47 12.39
N ALA A 99 -2.49 -40.82 12.22
CA ALA A 99 -1.36 -41.53 11.61
C ALA A 99 -1.01 -40.98 10.21
N VAL A 100 -2.00 -40.55 9.42
CA VAL A 100 -1.81 -39.98 8.09
C VAL A 100 -1.16 -38.57 8.18
N LEU A 101 -1.54 -37.76 9.18
CA LEU A 101 -0.92 -36.48 9.42
C LEU A 101 0.48 -36.60 10.00
N ALA A 102 0.71 -37.62 10.85
CA ALA A 102 2.03 -37.90 11.39
C ALA A 102 3.00 -38.38 10.29
N GLU A 103 2.53 -39.13 9.30
CA GLU A 103 3.32 -39.56 8.16
C GLU A 103 3.60 -38.44 7.17
N ALA A 104 2.63 -37.56 6.91
CA ALA A 104 2.77 -36.43 5.96
C ALA A 104 3.59 -35.25 6.52
N PHE A 105 3.51 -34.99 7.83
CA PHE A 105 4.13 -33.83 8.48
C PHE A 105 5.03 -34.21 9.67
N GLY A 106 5.13 -35.48 9.98
CA GLY A 106 5.96 -36.01 11.07
C GLY A 106 7.44 -36.02 10.69
N ARG A 107 8.26 -36.02 11.72
CA ARG A 107 9.70 -36.10 11.59
C ARG A 107 10.09 -37.52 11.09
N PRO A 108 10.99 -37.66 10.10
CA PRO A 108 11.50 -38.95 9.71
C PRO A 108 12.14 -39.69 10.92
N ALA A 109 11.88 -40.97 11.07
CA ALA A 109 12.41 -41.77 12.17
C ALA A 109 13.96 -41.73 12.14
N GLY A 110 14.58 -41.24 13.24
CA GLY A 110 16.04 -41.16 13.39
C GLY A 110 16.67 -39.79 13.15
N SER A 111 15.92 -38.71 12.79
CA SER A 111 16.49 -37.38 12.65
C SER A 111 16.70 -36.71 14.01
N GLN A 112 17.95 -36.28 14.30
CA GLN A 112 18.34 -35.58 15.53
C GLN A 112 18.53 -34.06 15.32
N GLU A 113 18.21 -33.52 14.16
CA GLU A 113 18.37 -32.08 13.89
C GLU A 113 17.37 -31.22 14.68
N LEU A 114 17.87 -30.16 15.31
CA LEU A 114 17.07 -29.16 15.99
C LEU A 114 16.33 -28.30 14.97
N LEU A 115 15.02 -28.10 15.12
CA LEU A 115 14.19 -27.28 14.24
C LEU A 115 14.43 -25.77 14.39
N GLN A 116 15.20 -25.34 15.39
CA GLN A 116 15.64 -23.96 15.57
C GLN A 116 17.11 -23.84 15.17
N ARG A 117 17.39 -23.01 14.17
CA ARG A 117 18.77 -22.61 13.87
C ARG A 117 19.31 -21.80 15.03
N ASP A 118 20.43 -22.21 15.59
CA ASP A 118 21.22 -21.43 16.51
C ASP A 118 21.78 -20.20 15.73
N PRO A 119 21.44 -18.96 16.08
CA PRO A 119 21.93 -17.79 15.38
C PRO A 119 23.45 -17.59 15.49
N GLU A 120 24.15 -18.30 16.38
CA GLU A 120 25.60 -18.22 16.56
C GLU A 120 26.40 -19.37 15.94
N ALA A 121 25.73 -20.37 15.32
CA ALA A 121 26.41 -21.48 14.69
C ALA A 121 27.17 -21.03 13.43
N LYS A 122 28.50 -21.04 13.49
CA LYS A 122 29.37 -20.90 12.32
C LYS A 122 29.11 -22.05 11.35
N ALA A 123 28.81 -21.70 10.08
CA ALA A 123 28.62 -22.66 9.01
C ALA A 123 29.93 -23.44 8.78
N GLU A 124 29.99 -24.66 9.27
CA GLU A 124 31.00 -25.63 8.81
C GLU A 124 30.56 -26.20 7.47
N THR A 125 31.29 -25.82 6.42
CA THR A 125 31.18 -26.38 5.08
C THR A 125 31.75 -27.80 5.07
N THR A 126 30.94 -28.80 5.37
CA THR A 126 31.22 -30.17 4.98
C THR A 126 30.58 -30.44 3.63
N ALA A 127 31.43 -30.53 2.60
CA ALA A 127 31.05 -31.01 1.29
C ALA A 127 30.68 -32.49 1.39
N ALA A 128 29.39 -32.79 1.57
CA ALA A 128 28.82 -34.10 1.32
C ALA A 128 28.24 -34.09 -0.11
N ALA A 129 28.65 -35.07 -0.92
CA ALA A 129 28.13 -35.32 -2.25
C ALA A 129 26.60 -35.51 -2.15
N GLY A 130 25.87 -34.42 -2.39
CA GLY A 130 24.42 -34.39 -2.36
C GLY A 130 23.84 -34.90 -3.66
N THR A 131 22.86 -35.74 -3.58
CA THR A 131 21.89 -36.03 -4.62
C THR A 131 21.43 -34.72 -5.27
N ALA A 132 21.59 -34.61 -6.61
CA ALA A 132 21.20 -33.43 -7.36
C ALA A 132 19.74 -33.08 -7.08
N ASP A 133 19.52 -31.85 -6.59
CA ASP A 133 18.19 -31.29 -6.37
C ASP A 133 17.59 -30.93 -7.74
N PRO A 134 16.53 -31.59 -8.21
CA PRO A 134 15.97 -31.39 -9.55
C PRO A 134 15.45 -29.97 -9.78
N TRP A 135 15.22 -29.20 -8.71
CA TRP A 135 14.71 -27.82 -8.76
C TRP A 135 15.80 -26.76 -8.91
N ARG A 136 17.08 -27.16 -8.78
CA ARG A 136 18.24 -26.28 -8.90
C ARG A 136 19.07 -26.52 -10.15
N ASP A 137 18.76 -27.57 -10.91
CA ASP A 137 19.44 -27.88 -12.18
C ASP A 137 18.58 -27.41 -13.36
N PRO A 138 18.97 -26.35 -14.07
CA PRO A 138 18.23 -25.82 -15.23
C PRO A 138 18.19 -26.80 -16.43
N ASN A 139 18.99 -27.88 -16.40
CA ASN A 139 19.03 -28.89 -17.47
C ASN A 139 18.34 -30.22 -17.08
N SER A 140 17.69 -30.29 -15.91
CA SER A 140 16.96 -31.50 -15.53
C SER A 140 15.68 -31.62 -16.38
N ALA A 141 15.59 -32.71 -17.16
CA ALA A 141 14.38 -33.03 -17.92
C ALA A 141 13.22 -33.32 -16.94
N ALA A 142 12.20 -32.47 -16.94
CA ALA A 142 10.98 -32.72 -16.18
C ALA A 142 10.31 -34.00 -16.66
N ARG A 143 10.42 -35.08 -15.91
CA ARG A 143 9.61 -36.28 -16.10
C ARG A 143 8.36 -36.17 -15.25
N LEU A 144 7.22 -35.99 -15.91
CA LEU A 144 5.91 -36.18 -15.28
C LEU A 144 5.81 -37.67 -14.87
N GLY A 145 5.74 -37.91 -13.56
CA GLY A 145 5.44 -39.23 -13.02
C GLY A 145 4.04 -39.66 -13.46
N THR A 146 3.85 -40.98 -13.60
CA THR A 146 2.51 -41.55 -13.83
C THR A 146 1.52 -41.05 -12.78
N PRO A 147 0.26 -40.70 -13.18
CA PRO A 147 -0.74 -40.25 -12.23
C PRO A 147 -0.94 -41.28 -11.10
N ALA A 148 -0.97 -40.82 -9.89
CA ALA A 148 -1.01 -41.63 -8.67
C ALA A 148 -2.33 -42.39 -8.45
N VAL A 149 -3.31 -42.26 -9.36
CA VAL A 149 -4.61 -42.95 -9.25
C VAL A 149 -4.93 -43.65 -10.57
N GLY A 150 -4.41 -44.86 -10.74
CA GLY A 150 -4.98 -45.82 -11.67
C GLY A 150 -6.14 -46.52 -10.96
N THR A 151 -7.37 -46.10 -11.19
CA THR A 151 -8.54 -46.92 -10.84
C THR A 151 -8.49 -48.19 -11.66
N PRO A 152 -8.51 -49.39 -11.02
CA PRO A 152 -8.60 -50.65 -11.76
C PRO A 152 -9.91 -50.68 -12.55
N LEU A 153 -9.81 -50.93 -13.84
CA LEU A 153 -10.96 -51.16 -14.70
C LEU A 153 -11.75 -52.38 -14.14
N PRO A 154 -13.09 -52.26 -14.02
CA PRO A 154 -13.92 -53.41 -13.65
C PRO A 154 -13.77 -54.51 -14.71
N PRO A 155 -13.80 -55.81 -14.31
CA PRO A 155 -13.72 -56.91 -15.25
C PRO A 155 -14.84 -56.83 -16.29
N PRO A 156 -14.59 -57.26 -17.53
CA PRO A 156 -15.60 -57.21 -18.58
C PRO A 156 -16.78 -58.09 -18.20
N LEU A 157 -17.97 -57.47 -18.18
CA LEU A 157 -19.23 -58.21 -18.01
C LEU A 157 -19.35 -59.16 -19.18
N THR A 158 -19.45 -60.47 -18.91
CA THR A 158 -19.80 -61.48 -19.90
C THR A 158 -21.15 -61.13 -20.47
N GLN A 159 -21.18 -60.86 -21.78
CA GLN A 159 -22.44 -60.60 -22.50
C GLN A 159 -23.30 -61.83 -22.43
N GLY A 160 -24.36 -61.78 -21.68
CA GLY A 160 -25.42 -62.79 -21.72
C GLY A 160 -26.00 -62.81 -23.14
N ARG A 161 -26.24 -64.02 -23.65
CA ARG A 161 -26.83 -64.27 -24.97
C ARG A 161 -28.13 -63.47 -25.11
N GLN A 162 -28.11 -62.45 -25.95
CA GLN A 162 -29.30 -61.65 -26.27
C GLN A 162 -30.24 -62.52 -27.11
N ILE A 163 -31.40 -62.86 -26.56
CA ILE A 163 -32.50 -63.51 -27.29
C ILE A 163 -33.18 -62.40 -28.07
N SER A 164 -33.32 -62.54 -29.40
CA SER A 164 -33.94 -61.53 -30.21
C SER A 164 -35.46 -61.48 -29.99
N ALA A 165 -36.06 -60.30 -30.04
CA ALA A 165 -37.49 -60.10 -29.87
C ALA A 165 -38.32 -60.96 -30.87
N ARG A 166 -37.72 -61.33 -31.99
CA ARG A 166 -38.34 -62.19 -33.01
C ARG A 166 -38.41 -63.66 -32.57
N GLU A 167 -37.44 -64.13 -31.78
CA GLU A 167 -37.38 -65.51 -31.21
C GLU A 167 -38.41 -65.69 -30.08
N VAL A 168 -38.71 -64.60 -29.32
CA VAL A 168 -39.70 -64.60 -28.24
C VAL A 168 -41.14 -64.55 -28.81
N LEU A 169 -41.34 -63.81 -29.90
CA LEU A 169 -42.67 -63.56 -30.50
C LEU A 169 -43.12 -64.69 -31.45
N PHE A 170 -42.21 -65.40 -32.13
CA PHE A 170 -42.53 -66.36 -33.20
C PHE A 170 -41.96 -67.77 -32.97
N GLY A 171 -41.31 -68.01 -31.85
CA GLY A 171 -40.83 -69.34 -31.47
C GLY A 171 -41.93 -70.22 -30.96
N GLY A 172 -42.52 -71.04 -31.82
CA GLY A 172 -43.60 -72.01 -31.84
C GLY A 172 -44.17 -72.67 -30.58
N LYS A 173 -44.18 -72.01 -29.42
CA LYS A 173 -44.70 -72.54 -28.14
C LYS A 173 -45.73 -71.67 -27.43
N VAL A 174 -46.20 -70.61 -28.05
CA VAL A 174 -47.22 -69.73 -27.44
C VAL A 174 -48.51 -69.81 -28.23
N ALA A 175 -49.56 -70.19 -27.53
CA ALA A 175 -50.92 -70.28 -28.17
C ALA A 175 -51.37 -68.87 -28.66
N PRO A 176 -51.90 -68.74 -29.89
CA PRO A 176 -52.29 -67.48 -30.46
C PRO A 176 -53.31 -66.70 -29.61
N ALA A 177 -54.15 -67.42 -28.83
CA ALA A 177 -55.05 -66.80 -27.87
C ALA A 177 -54.37 -66.07 -26.73
N ALA A 178 -53.21 -66.58 -26.25
CA ALA A 178 -52.42 -65.92 -25.17
C ALA A 178 -51.79 -64.64 -25.67
N LEU A 179 -51.34 -64.59 -26.92
CA LEU A 179 -50.78 -63.37 -27.54
C LEU A 179 -51.89 -62.29 -27.73
N ALA A 180 -53.11 -62.70 -28.12
CA ALA A 180 -54.23 -61.76 -28.24
C ALA A 180 -54.64 -61.18 -26.87
N ILE A 181 -54.63 -61.96 -25.79
CA ILE A 181 -54.93 -61.49 -24.44
C ILE A 181 -53.83 -60.55 -23.95
N LEU A 182 -52.61 -60.87 -24.22
CA LEU A 182 -51.45 -60.00 -23.82
C LEU A 182 -51.46 -58.68 -24.59
N ALA A 183 -51.83 -58.69 -25.86
CA ALA A 183 -52.02 -57.47 -26.67
C ALA A 183 -53.17 -56.61 -26.14
N VAL A 184 -54.28 -57.19 -25.72
CA VAL A 184 -55.38 -56.43 -25.11
C VAL A 184 -54.99 -55.86 -23.77
N ILE A 185 -54.31 -56.62 -22.93
CA ILE A 185 -53.81 -56.14 -21.64
C ILE A 185 -52.82 -54.98 -21.86
N ALA A 186 -51.91 -55.11 -22.82
CA ALA A 186 -50.93 -54.06 -23.13
C ALA A 186 -51.63 -52.78 -23.64
N LEU A 187 -52.70 -52.93 -24.43
CA LEU A 187 -53.50 -51.82 -24.96
C LEU A 187 -54.28 -51.15 -23.83
N VAL A 188 -54.89 -51.88 -22.94
CA VAL A 188 -55.61 -51.35 -21.76
C VAL A 188 -54.63 -50.62 -20.82
N VAL A 189 -53.50 -51.23 -20.52
CA VAL A 189 -52.45 -50.63 -19.68
C VAL A 189 -51.88 -49.38 -20.36
N GLY A 190 -51.67 -49.43 -21.68
CA GLY A 190 -51.21 -48.27 -22.45
C GLY A 190 -52.23 -47.11 -22.44
N LEU A 191 -53.51 -47.41 -22.59
CA LEU A 191 -54.60 -46.39 -22.53
C LEU A 191 -54.74 -45.82 -21.11
N MET A 192 -54.70 -46.68 -20.08
CA MET A 192 -54.80 -46.24 -18.71
C MET A 192 -53.55 -45.38 -18.33
N SER A 193 -52.36 -45.83 -18.73
CA SER A 193 -51.11 -45.06 -18.50
C SER A 193 -51.08 -43.76 -19.28
N GLY A 194 -51.62 -43.77 -20.52
CA GLY A 194 -51.75 -42.56 -21.35
C GLY A 194 -52.73 -41.55 -20.76
N LEU A 195 -53.89 -41.98 -20.27
CA LEU A 195 -54.86 -41.12 -19.61
C LEU A 195 -54.32 -40.61 -18.26
N LEU A 196 -53.72 -41.47 -17.45
CA LEU A 196 -53.14 -41.06 -16.18
C LEU A 196 -51.93 -40.15 -16.39
N GLY A 197 -51.04 -40.47 -17.34
CA GLY A 197 -49.92 -39.63 -17.73
C GLY A 197 -50.35 -38.27 -18.30
N GLY A 198 -51.43 -38.25 -19.11
CA GLY A 198 -52.02 -37.02 -19.63
C GLY A 198 -52.64 -36.14 -18.54
N LEU A 199 -53.31 -36.78 -17.55
CA LEU A 199 -53.86 -36.05 -16.39
C LEU A 199 -52.78 -35.50 -15.47
N VAL A 200 -51.78 -36.33 -15.13
CA VAL A 200 -50.61 -35.92 -14.34
C VAL A 200 -49.78 -34.89 -15.12
N GLY A 201 -49.61 -35.08 -16.43
CA GLY A 201 -48.93 -34.10 -17.29
C GLY A 201 -49.63 -32.73 -17.33
N ARG A 202 -50.98 -32.70 -17.31
CA ARG A 202 -51.73 -31.43 -17.22
C ARG A 202 -51.61 -30.79 -15.84
N LEU A 203 -51.57 -31.57 -14.77
CA LEU A 203 -51.42 -31.06 -13.40
C LEU A 203 -49.96 -30.66 -13.08
N THR A 204 -48.98 -31.22 -13.78
CA THR A 204 -47.55 -30.88 -13.57
C THR A 204 -46.98 -29.96 -14.65
N ALA A 205 -47.66 -29.80 -15.82
CA ALA A 205 -47.18 -28.94 -16.90
C ALA A 205 -47.18 -27.45 -16.54
N GLU A 206 -48.02 -27.03 -15.59
CA GLU A 206 -47.94 -25.66 -15.05
C GLU A 206 -46.80 -25.46 -14.06
N SER A 207 -46.21 -26.54 -13.51
CA SER A 207 -45.15 -26.44 -12.50
C SER A 207 -43.74 -26.81 -13.00
N ALA A 208 -43.61 -27.53 -14.13
CA ALA A 208 -42.34 -28.11 -14.56
C ALA A 208 -41.66 -27.42 -15.77
N LEU A 209 -42.37 -26.51 -16.46
CA LEU A 209 -41.81 -25.76 -17.59
C LEU A 209 -41.72 -24.26 -17.36
N THR A 210 -41.91 -23.78 -16.15
CA THR A 210 -41.37 -22.51 -15.78
C THR A 210 -39.89 -22.74 -15.43
N SER A 211 -39.04 -22.80 -16.44
CA SER A 211 -37.69 -22.29 -16.27
C SER A 211 -37.86 -20.98 -15.50
N ARG A 212 -37.50 -21.01 -14.24
CA ARG A 212 -37.39 -19.80 -13.42
C ARG A 212 -36.42 -18.92 -14.22
N LYS A 213 -36.96 -18.05 -15.09
CA LYS A 213 -36.20 -16.98 -15.67
C LYS A 213 -35.67 -16.24 -14.45
N VAL A 214 -34.41 -16.50 -14.08
CA VAL A 214 -33.69 -15.66 -13.15
C VAL A 214 -33.58 -14.34 -13.89
N SER A 215 -34.54 -13.46 -13.66
CA SER A 215 -34.46 -12.08 -14.08
C SER A 215 -33.42 -11.44 -13.17
N LEU A 216 -32.18 -11.44 -13.63
CA LEU A 216 -31.17 -10.56 -13.08
C LEU A 216 -31.64 -9.15 -13.45
N GLN A 217 -32.24 -8.44 -12.49
CA GLN A 217 -32.48 -7.02 -12.62
C GLN A 217 -31.11 -6.36 -12.67
N SER A 218 -30.61 -6.03 -13.85
CA SER A 218 -29.56 -5.02 -13.99
C SER A 218 -30.18 -3.70 -13.55
N ALA A 219 -29.60 -3.08 -12.54
CA ALA A 219 -29.90 -1.69 -12.24
C ALA A 219 -29.61 -0.86 -13.49
N ASP A 220 -30.53 0.06 -13.82
CA ASP A 220 -30.33 1.00 -14.92
C ASP A 220 -29.03 1.74 -14.71
N SER A 221 -28.04 1.51 -15.58
CA SER A 221 -26.71 2.10 -15.54
C SER A 221 -26.71 3.62 -15.78
N THR A 222 -27.85 4.21 -16.11
CA THR A 222 -27.99 5.64 -16.43
C THR A 222 -28.02 6.55 -15.20
N ASN A 223 -28.09 6.02 -13.96
CA ASN A 223 -28.24 6.82 -12.74
C ASN A 223 -27.38 6.32 -11.58
N VAL A 224 -26.19 5.78 -11.85
CA VAL A 224 -25.24 5.45 -10.78
C VAL A 224 -24.63 6.75 -10.27
N ALA A 225 -24.97 7.15 -9.05
CA ALA A 225 -24.30 8.26 -8.38
C ALA A 225 -22.84 7.87 -8.14
N HIS A 226 -21.93 8.40 -8.96
CA HIS A 226 -20.49 8.22 -8.76
C HIS A 226 -20.04 8.94 -7.49
N GLY A 227 -19.27 8.25 -6.66
CA GLY A 227 -18.67 8.82 -5.44
C GLY A 227 -17.64 9.91 -5.76
N GLN A 228 -17.22 10.66 -4.73
CA GLN A 228 -16.26 11.74 -4.89
C GLN A 228 -14.93 11.25 -5.51
N ILE A 229 -14.47 10.07 -5.12
CA ILE A 229 -13.24 9.43 -5.66
C ILE A 229 -13.34 9.30 -7.19
N SER A 230 -14.44 8.76 -7.72
CA SER A 230 -14.62 8.60 -9.18
C SER A 230 -14.51 9.92 -9.92
N LYS A 231 -15.10 11.00 -9.38
CA LYS A 231 -15.03 12.35 -9.97
C LYS A 231 -13.61 12.89 -10.02
N VAL A 232 -12.84 12.71 -8.95
CA VAL A 232 -11.43 13.09 -8.90
C VAL A 232 -10.63 12.32 -9.93
N VAL A 233 -10.83 10.99 -9.99
CA VAL A 233 -10.17 10.13 -10.98
C VAL A 233 -10.48 10.57 -12.40
N ASP A 234 -11.74 10.82 -12.74
CA ASP A 234 -12.16 11.27 -14.07
C ASP A 234 -11.50 12.61 -14.46
N THR A 235 -11.26 13.48 -13.48
CA THR A 235 -10.58 14.77 -13.70
C THR A 235 -9.08 14.62 -13.93
N VAL A 236 -8.42 13.74 -13.16
CA VAL A 236 -6.96 13.60 -13.16
C VAL A 236 -6.47 12.66 -14.26
N MET A 237 -7.24 11.59 -14.54
CA MET A 237 -6.82 10.52 -15.44
C MET A 237 -6.41 10.98 -16.84
N PRO A 238 -7.02 12.00 -17.47
CA PRO A 238 -6.57 12.48 -18.78
C PRO A 238 -5.15 13.09 -18.78
N ALA A 239 -4.66 13.53 -17.61
CA ALA A 239 -3.30 14.05 -17.43
C ALA A 239 -2.28 12.95 -17.07
N MET A 240 -2.73 11.71 -16.88
CA MET A 240 -1.86 10.59 -16.52
C MET A 240 -1.39 9.85 -17.77
N VAL A 241 -0.15 9.40 -17.74
CA VAL A 241 0.46 8.61 -18.82
C VAL A 241 1.21 7.41 -18.26
N THR A 242 1.35 6.37 -19.08
CA THR A 242 2.33 5.31 -18.85
C THR A 242 3.64 5.67 -19.53
N VAL A 243 4.74 5.57 -18.81
CA VAL A 243 6.10 5.74 -19.35
C VAL A 243 6.73 4.35 -19.55
N ARG A 244 7.21 4.10 -20.75
CA ARG A 244 7.89 2.86 -21.13
C ARG A 244 9.30 3.18 -21.60
N ALA A 245 10.26 2.50 -21.01
CA ALA A 245 11.67 2.61 -21.37
C ALA A 245 12.23 1.21 -21.62
N TRP A 246 12.89 0.98 -22.76
CA TRP A 246 13.50 -0.32 -23.03
C TRP A 246 14.78 -0.21 -23.87
N VAL A 247 15.66 -1.21 -23.69
CA VAL A 247 16.90 -1.39 -24.44
C VAL A 247 17.00 -2.88 -24.77
N GLY A 248 16.85 -3.24 -26.05
CA GLY A 248 16.74 -4.65 -26.44
C GLY A 248 15.55 -5.33 -25.77
N ASP A 249 15.80 -6.42 -25.05
CA ASP A 249 14.77 -7.20 -24.36
C ASP A 249 14.52 -6.73 -22.90
N SER A 250 15.33 -5.80 -22.40
CA SER A 250 15.19 -5.26 -21.05
C SER A 250 14.31 -4.02 -21.07
N GLY A 251 13.34 -3.94 -20.16
CA GLY A 251 12.39 -2.84 -20.09
C GLY A 251 12.04 -2.42 -18.68
N SER A 252 11.70 -1.15 -18.55
CA SER A 252 11.09 -0.55 -17.35
C SER A 252 9.77 0.09 -17.72
N THR A 253 8.80 0.05 -16.81
CA THR A 253 7.50 0.68 -17.00
C THR A 253 7.10 1.36 -15.71
N GLY A 254 6.62 2.58 -15.83
CA GLY A 254 6.06 3.37 -14.73
C GLY A 254 5.00 4.34 -15.24
N SER A 255 4.68 5.29 -14.43
CA SER A 255 3.70 6.34 -14.71
C SER A 255 4.37 7.68 -14.97
N GLY A 256 3.63 8.62 -15.51
CA GLY A 256 4.01 10.01 -15.66
C GLY A 256 2.80 10.92 -15.56
N VAL A 257 3.06 12.19 -15.33
CA VAL A 257 2.05 13.23 -15.15
C VAL A 257 2.33 14.39 -16.10
N VAL A 258 1.36 14.75 -16.93
CA VAL A 258 1.45 15.93 -17.79
C VAL A 258 1.33 17.18 -16.95
N ILE A 259 2.39 17.97 -16.89
CA ILE A 259 2.47 19.18 -16.05
C ILE A 259 2.34 20.49 -16.83
N ASP A 260 2.42 20.42 -18.16
CA ASP A 260 2.35 21.61 -19.03
C ASP A 260 1.77 21.28 -20.41
N GLY A 261 0.99 22.19 -20.97
CA GLY A 261 0.34 22.03 -22.28
C GLY A 261 1.29 22.00 -23.47
N ALA A 262 2.55 22.40 -23.29
CA ALA A 262 3.59 22.25 -24.30
C ALA A 262 4.11 20.80 -24.42
N GLY A 263 3.64 19.89 -23.55
CA GLY A 263 3.99 18.46 -23.61
C GLY A 263 5.11 18.04 -22.66
N TYR A 264 5.30 18.76 -21.57
CA TYR A 264 6.21 18.34 -20.52
C TYR A 264 5.52 17.37 -19.56
N ILE A 265 6.20 16.27 -19.29
CA ILE A 265 5.73 15.17 -18.45
C ILE A 265 6.76 14.93 -17.37
N VAL A 266 6.33 14.87 -16.10
CA VAL A 266 7.17 14.46 -14.98
C VAL A 266 6.99 12.97 -14.73
N THR A 267 8.09 12.30 -14.45
CA THR A 267 8.17 10.90 -14.00
C THR A 267 9.33 10.74 -13.02
N ASN A 268 9.56 9.52 -12.52
CA ASN A 268 10.75 9.25 -11.71
C ASN A 268 11.97 8.95 -12.59
N ASN A 269 13.16 9.28 -12.08
CA ASN A 269 14.42 8.94 -12.73
C ASN A 269 14.59 7.42 -12.87
N HIS A 270 14.27 6.65 -11.82
CA HIS A 270 14.42 5.20 -11.85
C HIS A 270 13.55 4.53 -12.95
N VAL A 271 12.43 5.15 -13.35
CA VAL A 271 11.59 4.63 -14.44
C VAL A 271 12.30 4.70 -15.79
N ILE A 272 13.11 5.74 -16.01
CA ILE A 272 13.76 5.99 -17.30
C ILE A 272 15.27 5.72 -17.28
N SER A 273 15.85 5.38 -16.15
CA SER A 273 17.31 5.27 -15.97
C SER A 273 17.95 4.23 -16.91
N LEU A 274 17.23 3.12 -17.18
CA LEU A 274 17.67 2.11 -18.16
C LEU A 274 17.93 2.73 -19.54
N ALA A 275 16.99 3.52 -20.04
CA ALA A 275 17.13 4.17 -21.34
C ALA A 275 18.10 5.36 -21.29
N ALA A 276 18.10 6.12 -20.18
CA ALA A 276 18.98 7.27 -20.03
C ALA A 276 20.47 6.89 -19.95
N ASN A 277 20.79 5.70 -19.46
CA ASN A 277 22.14 5.18 -19.31
C ASN A 277 22.61 4.33 -20.51
N ASP A 278 21.75 4.12 -21.51
CA ASP A 278 22.10 3.32 -22.67
C ASP A 278 23.17 4.02 -23.54
N LYS A 279 24.32 3.39 -23.66
CA LYS A 279 25.43 3.83 -24.55
C LYS A 279 25.38 3.18 -25.93
N SER A 280 24.49 2.21 -26.12
CA SER A 280 24.40 1.47 -27.39
C SER A 280 23.59 2.21 -28.47
N GLY A 281 22.85 3.26 -28.08
CA GLY A 281 21.94 3.99 -28.96
C GLY A 281 20.67 3.22 -29.34
N LYS A 282 20.36 2.13 -28.62
CA LYS A 282 19.19 1.28 -28.86
C LYS A 282 18.04 1.57 -27.91
N ALA A 283 18.24 2.50 -26.99
CA ALA A 283 17.21 2.91 -26.05
C ALA A 283 15.98 3.44 -26.78
N GLN A 284 14.83 3.03 -26.32
CA GLN A 284 13.54 3.55 -26.79
C GLN A 284 12.73 4.02 -25.59
N LEU A 285 12.13 5.18 -25.73
CA LEU A 285 11.25 5.79 -24.76
C LEU A 285 9.91 6.11 -25.42
N GLN A 286 8.85 5.71 -24.80
CA GLN A 286 7.49 5.92 -25.27
C GLN A 286 6.57 6.29 -24.13
N VAL A 287 5.65 7.19 -24.39
CA VAL A 287 4.53 7.54 -23.53
C VAL A 287 3.26 6.96 -24.11
N VAL A 288 2.41 6.38 -23.27
CA VAL A 288 1.08 5.91 -23.61
C VAL A 288 0.07 6.73 -22.83
N PHE A 289 -0.80 7.44 -23.54
CA PHE A 289 -1.86 8.26 -22.96
C PHE A 289 -3.05 7.40 -22.51
N SER A 290 -3.95 8.00 -21.73
CA SER A 290 -5.13 7.32 -21.18
C SER A 290 -6.12 6.80 -22.23
N ASP A 291 -6.07 7.31 -23.46
CA ASP A 291 -6.85 6.85 -24.63
C ASP A 291 -6.16 5.74 -25.41
N GLY A 292 -4.96 5.30 -24.98
CA GLY A 292 -4.16 4.29 -25.65
C GLY A 292 -3.20 4.84 -26.73
N THR A 293 -3.22 6.16 -27.00
CA THR A 293 -2.30 6.79 -27.97
C THR A 293 -0.85 6.63 -27.49
N ARG A 294 0.01 6.17 -28.39
CA ARG A 294 1.43 5.92 -28.11
C ARG A 294 2.30 6.91 -28.86
N VAL A 295 3.15 7.61 -28.14
CA VAL A 295 4.00 8.66 -28.70
C VAL A 295 5.45 8.45 -28.25
N PRO A 296 6.43 8.52 -29.16
CA PRO A 296 7.84 8.60 -28.78
C PRO A 296 8.08 9.85 -27.92
N THR A 297 8.99 9.75 -26.98
CA THR A 297 9.32 10.86 -26.07
C THR A 297 10.84 11.01 -25.95
N SER A 298 11.28 12.21 -25.61
CA SER A 298 12.68 12.52 -25.33
C SER A 298 12.85 12.96 -23.87
N ILE A 299 14.02 12.70 -23.31
CA ILE A 299 14.41 13.17 -21.99
C ILE A 299 14.84 14.64 -22.14
N VAL A 300 14.19 15.54 -21.40
CA VAL A 300 14.58 16.96 -21.28
C VAL A 300 15.72 17.11 -20.29
N GLY A 301 15.56 16.45 -19.14
CA GLY A 301 16.57 16.41 -18.10
C GLY A 301 16.14 15.42 -17.01
N ARG A 302 17.10 15.03 -16.19
CA ARG A 302 16.86 14.12 -15.08
C ARG A 302 17.73 14.46 -13.87
N ASP A 303 17.25 14.12 -12.71
CA ASP A 303 17.94 14.32 -11.45
C ASP A 303 17.94 13.04 -10.62
N ILE A 304 19.11 12.42 -10.50
CA ILE A 304 19.33 11.16 -9.78
C ILE A 304 19.22 11.33 -8.25
N LYS A 305 19.36 12.56 -7.73
CA LYS A 305 19.34 12.88 -6.30
C LYS A 305 17.95 13.17 -5.76
N SER A 306 17.01 13.55 -6.62
CA SER A 306 15.62 13.75 -6.28
C SER A 306 14.68 12.68 -6.84
N ASP A 307 15.22 11.74 -7.63
CA ASP A 307 14.45 10.72 -8.36
C ASP A 307 13.39 11.31 -9.29
N LEU A 308 13.66 12.46 -9.92
CA LEU A 308 12.76 13.10 -10.89
C LEU A 308 13.38 13.16 -12.28
N ALA A 309 12.51 13.06 -13.28
CA ALA A 309 12.85 13.29 -14.68
C ALA A 309 11.72 14.04 -15.40
N VAL A 310 12.10 14.83 -16.38
CA VAL A 310 11.16 15.53 -17.28
C VAL A 310 11.33 14.96 -18.68
N LEU A 311 10.21 14.56 -19.25
CA LEU A 311 10.09 14.08 -20.63
C LEU A 311 9.37 15.12 -21.48
N LYS A 312 9.58 15.06 -22.82
CA LYS A 312 8.92 15.93 -23.79
C LYS A 312 8.26 15.11 -24.89
N VAL A 313 6.98 15.38 -25.10
CA VAL A 313 6.22 14.86 -26.24
C VAL A 313 5.76 16.01 -27.14
N ASP A 314 5.62 15.74 -28.44
CA ASP A 314 5.04 16.67 -29.39
C ASP A 314 3.57 16.28 -29.69
N VAL A 315 2.70 16.62 -28.75
CA VAL A 315 1.24 16.39 -28.82
C VAL A 315 0.52 17.67 -28.41
N LYS A 316 -0.54 18.01 -29.13
CA LYS A 316 -1.38 19.18 -28.86
C LYS A 316 -2.61 18.79 -28.04
N ASN A 317 -3.21 19.79 -27.39
CA ASN A 317 -4.45 19.66 -26.62
C ASN A 317 -4.35 18.64 -25.46
N LEU A 318 -3.23 18.65 -24.77
CA LEU A 318 -3.01 17.80 -23.62
C LEU A 318 -3.82 18.28 -22.41
N SER A 319 -4.39 17.34 -21.69
CA SER A 319 -4.89 17.59 -20.34
C SER A 319 -3.71 17.77 -19.39
N VAL A 320 -3.71 18.84 -18.62
CA VAL A 320 -2.66 19.20 -17.67
C VAL A 320 -3.19 19.05 -16.27
N ILE A 321 -2.40 18.43 -15.37
CA ILE A 321 -2.78 18.33 -13.96
C ILE A 321 -2.72 19.68 -13.27
N GLN A 322 -3.63 19.93 -12.35
CA GLN A 322 -3.54 21.10 -11.48
C GLN A 322 -2.51 20.83 -10.38
N LEU A 323 -1.57 21.76 -10.21
CA LEU A 323 -0.55 21.65 -9.17
C LEU A 323 -1.09 22.28 -7.86
N GLY A 324 -1.06 21.49 -6.80
CA GLY A 324 -1.36 21.94 -5.44
C GLY A 324 -0.19 22.68 -4.79
N ASN A 325 -0.16 22.67 -3.47
CA ASN A 325 0.91 23.22 -2.64
C ASN A 325 1.20 22.24 -1.51
N SER A 326 2.43 21.71 -1.41
CA SER A 326 2.78 20.75 -0.37
C SER A 326 2.74 21.32 1.04
N ASN A 327 2.86 22.65 1.20
CA ASN A 327 2.79 23.31 2.51
C ASN A 327 1.36 23.35 3.09
N ASP A 328 0.34 23.16 2.25
CA ASP A 328 -1.06 23.13 2.69
C ASP A 328 -1.49 21.73 3.16
N VAL A 329 -0.67 20.71 2.85
CA VAL A 329 -0.95 19.29 3.16
C VAL A 329 -0.73 19.01 4.64
N LYS A 330 -1.67 18.28 5.25
CA LYS A 330 -1.63 17.90 6.66
C LYS A 330 -1.73 16.39 6.84
N VAL A 331 -1.17 15.90 7.92
CA VAL A 331 -1.36 14.51 8.34
C VAL A 331 -2.85 14.28 8.61
N GLY A 332 -3.39 13.22 8.01
CA GLY A 332 -4.80 12.86 8.05
C GLY A 332 -5.62 13.32 6.83
N ASP A 333 -5.05 14.13 5.92
CA ASP A 333 -5.74 14.51 4.70
C ASP A 333 -5.93 13.29 3.79
N ASP A 334 -7.15 13.15 3.24
CA ASP A 334 -7.47 12.10 2.27
C ASP A 334 -6.73 12.32 0.95
N VAL A 335 -6.15 11.26 0.41
CA VAL A 335 -5.37 11.29 -0.83
C VAL A 335 -5.66 10.11 -1.74
N LEU A 336 -5.44 10.31 -3.04
CA LEU A 336 -5.48 9.25 -4.03
C LEU A 336 -4.11 9.12 -4.70
N ALA A 337 -3.55 7.92 -4.67
CA ALA A 337 -2.38 7.59 -5.47
C ALA A 337 -2.87 7.00 -6.80
N ILE A 338 -2.49 7.66 -7.89
CA ILE A 338 -2.93 7.33 -9.24
C ILE A 338 -1.72 6.94 -10.06
N GLY A 339 -1.81 5.80 -10.72
CA GLY A 339 -0.83 5.31 -11.67
C GLY A 339 -1.49 4.82 -12.94
N SER A 340 -0.68 4.66 -13.98
CA SER A 340 -1.09 4.10 -15.26
C SER A 340 -0.17 2.94 -15.65
N PRO A 341 -0.07 1.87 -14.82
CA PRO A 341 0.75 0.72 -15.17
C PRO A 341 0.20 0.06 -16.44
N LEU A 342 1.09 -0.34 -17.35
CA LEU A 342 0.78 -1.13 -18.54
C LEU A 342 -0.10 -0.48 -19.63
N GLY A 343 -0.43 0.82 -19.52
CA GLY A 343 -1.12 1.57 -20.59
C GLY A 343 -2.61 1.26 -20.79
N LEU A 344 -3.19 0.31 -20.05
CA LEU A 344 -4.60 -0.06 -20.13
C LEU A 344 -5.24 -0.22 -18.75
N GLU A 345 -4.47 -0.43 -17.70
CA GLU A 345 -4.98 -0.62 -16.35
C GLU A 345 -4.73 0.64 -15.52
N LYS A 346 -5.78 1.42 -15.37
CA LYS A 346 -5.80 2.58 -14.47
C LYS A 346 -5.78 2.04 -13.04
N THR A 347 -4.73 2.30 -12.30
CA THR A 347 -4.64 1.93 -10.89
C THR A 347 -4.87 3.16 -10.03
N VAL A 348 -5.85 3.06 -9.16
CA VAL A 348 -6.18 4.09 -8.16
C VAL A 348 -6.23 3.42 -6.81
N THR A 349 -5.49 3.98 -5.86
CA THR A 349 -5.57 3.57 -4.46
C THR A 349 -5.85 4.78 -3.60
N SER A 350 -6.67 4.61 -2.57
CA SER A 350 -7.01 5.68 -1.62
C SER A 350 -6.35 5.43 -0.28
N GLY A 351 -6.04 6.50 0.41
CA GLY A 351 -5.46 6.49 1.74
C GLY A 351 -5.43 7.90 2.30
N ILE A 352 -4.60 8.11 3.30
CA ILE A 352 -4.37 9.40 3.93
C ILE A 352 -2.89 9.78 3.89
N VAL A 353 -2.61 11.04 4.14
CA VAL A 353 -1.26 11.48 4.49
C VAL A 353 -0.94 10.96 5.88
N SER A 354 -0.01 10.00 5.98
CA SER A 354 0.37 9.37 7.26
C SER A 354 1.44 10.16 7.99
N ALA A 355 2.35 10.82 7.26
CA ALA A 355 3.39 11.69 7.80
C ALA A 355 3.92 12.64 6.73
N LEU A 356 4.54 13.72 7.17
CA LEU A 356 5.25 14.69 6.34
C LEU A 356 6.74 14.69 6.71
N HIS A 357 7.55 15.18 5.79
CA HIS A 357 9.00 15.37 6.01
C HIS A 357 9.73 14.09 6.42
N ARG A 358 9.38 12.96 5.76
CA ARG A 358 10.07 11.69 6.00
C ARG A 358 11.31 11.56 5.13
N PRO A 359 12.50 11.45 5.72
CA PRO A 359 13.70 11.16 4.95
C PRO A 359 13.65 9.70 4.48
N VAL A 360 13.66 9.51 3.18
CA VAL A 360 13.59 8.18 2.56
C VAL A 360 14.68 8.05 1.51
N LYS A 361 15.51 7.03 1.67
CA LYS A 361 16.51 6.69 0.65
C LYS A 361 15.86 5.86 -0.46
N VAL A 362 16.04 6.32 -1.70
CA VAL A 362 15.55 5.68 -2.92
C VAL A 362 16.74 5.35 -3.81
N GLY A 363 16.75 4.14 -4.30
CA GLY A 363 17.79 3.59 -5.17
C GLY A 363 17.77 2.07 -5.09
N GLY A 364 18.54 1.40 -5.92
CA GLY A 364 18.61 -0.07 -5.92
C GLY A 364 19.21 -0.63 -7.20
N GLU A 365 19.15 -1.94 -7.36
CA GLU A 365 19.60 -2.63 -8.55
C GLU A 365 18.80 -2.20 -9.79
N GLY A 366 19.46 -2.04 -10.92
CA GLY A 366 18.84 -1.68 -12.20
C GLY A 366 18.57 -0.18 -12.41
N THR A 367 18.90 0.68 -11.44
CA THR A 367 18.80 2.14 -11.57
C THR A 367 20.07 2.83 -11.10
N ASP A 368 20.35 4.01 -11.65
CA ASP A 368 21.39 4.91 -11.16
C ASP A 368 20.87 5.92 -10.12
N THR A 369 19.60 5.83 -9.76
CA THR A 369 18.99 6.68 -8.72
C THR A 369 19.69 6.46 -7.38
N ASN A 370 20.12 7.57 -6.77
CA ASN A 370 20.67 7.59 -5.41
C ASN A 370 20.12 8.84 -4.70
N ALA A 371 18.84 8.79 -4.42
CA ALA A 371 18.08 9.90 -3.85
C ALA A 371 17.88 9.70 -2.34
N THR A 372 17.86 10.82 -1.62
CA THR A 372 17.29 10.91 -0.27
C THR A 372 16.19 11.94 -0.32
N LEU A 373 14.95 11.48 -0.25
CA LEU A 373 13.76 12.31 -0.43
C LEU A 373 13.27 12.88 0.90
N ASP A 374 12.79 14.11 0.89
CA ASP A 374 11.93 14.65 1.95
C ASP A 374 10.47 14.34 1.61
N ALA A 375 10.04 13.13 1.93
CA ALA A 375 8.83 12.57 1.35
C ALA A 375 7.56 12.87 2.16
N VAL A 376 6.44 12.96 1.44
CA VAL A 376 5.09 12.75 1.97
C VAL A 376 4.87 11.25 2.09
N GLN A 377 4.55 10.76 3.30
CA GLN A 377 4.21 9.37 3.55
C GLN A 377 2.69 9.19 3.46
N THR A 378 2.25 8.12 2.81
CA THR A 378 0.84 7.73 2.70
C THR A 378 0.66 6.23 2.91
N ASP A 379 -0.51 5.81 3.39
CA ASP A 379 -0.94 4.42 3.44
C ASP A 379 -1.71 3.99 2.18
N ALA A 380 -2.01 4.92 1.26
CA ALA A 380 -2.44 4.56 -0.09
C ALA A 380 -1.43 3.57 -0.71
N ALA A 381 -1.93 2.45 -1.24
CA ALA A 381 -1.06 1.40 -1.74
C ALA A 381 -0.25 1.87 -2.96
N ILE A 382 1.07 2.06 -2.78
CA ILE A 382 2.02 2.28 -3.86
C ILE A 382 2.65 0.94 -4.21
N ASN A 383 2.64 0.57 -5.48
CA ASN A 383 3.21 -0.65 -6.01
C ASN A 383 3.95 -0.35 -7.32
N HIS A 384 4.69 -1.34 -7.84
CA HIS A 384 5.33 -1.23 -9.15
C HIS A 384 4.32 -0.81 -10.22
N GLY A 385 4.67 0.23 -10.98
CA GLY A 385 3.82 0.87 -11.97
C GLY A 385 3.18 2.18 -11.51
N ASN A 386 2.98 2.41 -10.21
CA ASN A 386 2.53 3.71 -9.69
C ASN A 386 3.65 4.75 -9.64
N SER A 387 4.92 4.32 -9.65
CA SER A 387 6.09 5.21 -9.64
C SER A 387 6.04 6.20 -10.80
N GLY A 388 6.27 7.48 -10.53
CA GLY A 388 6.13 8.58 -11.47
C GLY A 388 4.70 9.06 -11.66
N GLY A 389 3.71 8.40 -11.06
CA GLY A 389 2.31 8.80 -11.05
C GLY A 389 1.99 9.85 -10.00
N ALA A 390 0.73 10.28 -9.97
CA ALA A 390 0.27 11.37 -9.11
C ALA A 390 -0.17 10.88 -7.74
N LEU A 391 0.22 11.60 -6.69
CA LEU A 391 -0.50 11.66 -5.43
C LEU A 391 -1.33 12.95 -5.45
N VAL A 392 -2.65 12.83 -5.35
CA VAL A 392 -3.57 13.97 -5.45
C VAL A 392 -4.46 14.10 -4.21
N ASP A 393 -4.90 15.32 -3.92
CA ASP A 393 -5.92 15.59 -2.93
C ASP A 393 -7.34 15.27 -3.46
N MET A 394 -8.35 15.35 -2.59
CA MET A 394 -9.74 15.08 -2.95
C MET A 394 -10.39 16.15 -3.84
N THR A 395 -9.63 17.15 -4.29
CA THR A 395 -10.02 18.12 -5.33
C THR A 395 -9.33 17.87 -6.67
N GLY A 396 -8.45 16.84 -6.76
CA GLY A 396 -7.71 16.48 -7.97
C GLY A 396 -6.43 17.28 -8.20
N ARG A 397 -5.94 18.03 -7.21
CA ARG A 397 -4.68 18.74 -7.30
C ARG A 397 -3.51 17.83 -6.94
N LEU A 398 -2.45 17.90 -7.71
CA LEU A 398 -1.21 17.19 -7.44
C LEU A 398 -0.57 17.69 -6.15
N ILE A 399 -0.35 16.81 -5.18
CA ILE A 399 0.37 17.11 -3.94
C ILE A 399 1.74 16.40 -3.87
N GLY A 400 1.97 15.43 -4.75
CA GLY A 400 3.27 14.76 -4.87
C GLY A 400 3.35 13.80 -6.06
N ILE A 401 4.57 13.33 -6.35
CA ILE A 401 4.84 12.26 -7.32
C ILE A 401 5.17 10.98 -6.56
N ASN A 402 4.40 9.92 -6.78
CA ASN A 402 4.63 8.61 -6.18
C ASN A 402 6.02 8.10 -6.60
N SER A 403 6.86 7.68 -5.67
CA SER A 403 8.23 7.27 -5.97
C SER A 403 8.56 5.88 -5.43
N ALA A 404 8.42 5.66 -4.13
CA ALA A 404 8.99 4.50 -3.46
C ALA A 404 8.03 3.84 -2.49
N ILE A 405 8.33 2.57 -2.19
CA ILE A 405 7.76 1.84 -1.07
C ILE A 405 8.90 1.37 -0.16
N LYS A 406 8.66 1.33 1.14
CA LYS A 406 9.52 0.60 2.07
C LYS A 406 8.91 -0.78 2.28
N SER A 407 9.43 -1.77 1.54
CA SER A 407 8.92 -3.15 1.60
C SER A 407 10.06 -4.12 1.33
N GLU A 408 10.14 -5.18 2.12
CA GLU A 408 11.08 -6.29 1.91
C GLU A 408 10.55 -7.29 0.87
N SER A 409 9.23 -7.33 0.66
CA SER A 409 8.56 -8.26 -0.26
C SER A 409 8.27 -7.67 -1.64
N GLY A 410 8.57 -6.37 -1.86
CA GLY A 410 8.27 -5.66 -3.12
C GLY A 410 6.81 -5.23 -3.30
N GLY A 411 5.90 -5.57 -2.38
CA GLY A 411 4.52 -5.11 -2.35
C GLY A 411 4.26 -4.05 -1.28
N SER A 412 3.18 -3.27 -1.41
CA SER A 412 2.80 -2.26 -0.44
C SER A 412 2.45 -2.89 0.91
N VAL A 413 3.05 -2.35 1.97
CA VAL A 413 2.74 -2.67 3.38
C VAL A 413 2.12 -1.47 4.11
N GLY A 414 1.54 -0.53 3.37
CA GLY A 414 0.99 0.72 3.94
C GLY A 414 2.05 1.80 4.20
N LEU A 415 3.23 1.68 3.61
CA LEU A 415 4.33 2.64 3.69
C LEU A 415 4.71 3.11 2.28
N GLY A 416 3.87 3.96 1.69
CA GLY A 416 4.10 4.62 0.43
C GLY A 416 4.72 6.01 0.62
N PHE A 417 5.54 6.45 -0.35
CA PHE A 417 6.24 7.73 -0.30
C PHE A 417 6.11 8.48 -1.62
N ALA A 418 5.84 9.77 -1.53
CA ALA A 418 5.75 10.67 -2.67
C ALA A 418 6.65 11.89 -2.51
N ILE A 419 7.23 12.34 -3.62
CA ILE A 419 8.03 13.57 -3.70
C ILE A 419 7.08 14.76 -3.66
N PRO A 420 7.20 15.70 -2.70
CA PRO A 420 6.28 16.82 -2.56
C PRO A 420 6.20 17.71 -3.81
N VAL A 421 5.00 18.21 -4.14
CA VAL A 421 4.75 18.95 -5.38
C VAL A 421 5.59 20.23 -5.51
N ASP A 422 5.94 20.91 -4.41
CA ASP A 422 6.77 22.12 -4.50
C ASP A 422 8.21 21.78 -4.87
N GLN A 423 8.72 20.62 -4.42
CA GLN A 423 9.99 20.08 -4.91
C GLN A 423 9.89 19.68 -6.39
N VAL A 424 8.79 19.05 -6.79
CA VAL A 424 8.53 18.68 -8.20
C VAL A 424 8.54 19.94 -9.08
N LYS A 425 7.84 21.01 -8.69
CA LYS A 425 7.82 22.30 -9.42
C LYS A 425 9.23 22.85 -9.61
N ARG A 426 9.97 23.00 -8.49
CA ARG A 426 11.32 23.60 -8.50
C ARG A 426 12.27 22.83 -9.41
N ILE A 427 12.30 21.50 -9.26
CA ILE A 427 13.20 20.63 -10.03
C ILE A 427 12.80 20.57 -11.50
N SER A 428 11.50 20.40 -11.80
CA SER A 428 11.04 20.36 -13.18
C SER A 428 11.33 21.65 -13.94
N GLN A 429 11.15 22.80 -13.29
CA GLN A 429 11.50 24.10 -13.88
C GLN A 429 13.00 24.22 -14.19
N ALA A 430 13.86 23.75 -13.28
CA ALA A 430 15.31 23.74 -13.52
C ALA A 430 15.68 22.78 -14.66
N LEU A 431 15.11 21.57 -14.68
CA LEU A 431 15.35 20.59 -15.75
C LEU A 431 14.87 21.11 -17.13
N ILE A 432 13.74 21.80 -17.18
CA ILE A 432 13.21 22.37 -18.44
C ILE A 432 14.10 23.53 -18.92
N ARG A 433 14.57 24.38 -18.00
CA ARG A 433 15.37 25.55 -18.34
C ARG A 433 16.83 25.21 -18.66
N ASP A 434 17.46 24.40 -17.82
CA ASP A 434 18.91 24.19 -17.79
C ASP A 434 19.33 22.76 -18.19
N GLY A 435 18.37 21.83 -18.27
CA GLY A 435 18.63 20.40 -18.55
C GLY A 435 19.21 19.64 -17.34
N SER A 436 19.57 20.30 -16.27
CA SER A 436 20.18 19.74 -15.06
C SER A 436 19.77 20.50 -13.80
N VAL A 437 19.99 19.89 -12.65
CA VAL A 437 19.74 20.49 -11.33
C VAL A 437 21.00 20.40 -10.50
N HIS A 438 21.30 21.45 -9.78
CA HIS A 438 22.32 21.50 -8.77
C HIS A 438 21.67 21.54 -7.38
N HIS A 439 22.32 20.86 -6.42
CA HIS A 439 21.82 20.78 -5.05
C HIS A 439 22.80 21.45 -4.07
N PRO A 440 22.26 22.08 -3.00
CA PRO A 440 23.13 22.55 -1.93
C PRO A 440 23.78 21.37 -1.23
N ARG A 441 25.05 21.53 -0.89
CA ARG A 441 25.81 20.51 -0.18
C ARG A 441 26.57 21.10 1.01
N LEU A 442 26.80 20.25 2.01
CA LEU A 442 27.63 20.52 3.18
C LEU A 442 29.05 19.94 3.00
N GLY A 443 29.18 18.80 2.34
CA GLY A 443 30.44 18.14 2.03
C GLY A 443 30.98 17.32 3.20
N VAL A 444 30.10 16.59 3.87
CA VAL A 444 30.43 15.60 4.90
C VAL A 444 29.87 14.23 4.52
N SER A 445 30.52 13.17 4.97
CA SER A 445 29.89 11.86 5.13
C SER A 445 29.53 11.63 6.60
N ALA A 446 28.41 10.98 6.87
CA ALA A 446 27.94 10.81 8.23
C ALA A 446 27.37 9.41 8.49
N LYS A 447 27.34 9.02 9.77
CA LYS A 447 26.71 7.80 10.29
C LYS A 447 25.75 8.16 11.41
N THR A 448 24.74 7.34 11.64
CA THR A 448 23.84 7.54 12.78
C THR A 448 24.60 7.32 14.09
N LYS A 449 24.44 8.22 15.07
CA LYS A 449 24.99 8.09 16.42
C LYS A 449 23.96 8.51 17.46
N ILE A 450 23.84 7.71 18.49
CA ILE A 450 23.07 8.05 19.69
C ILE A 450 23.97 8.88 20.59
N VAL A 451 23.51 10.06 21.04
CA VAL A 451 24.37 11.07 21.69
C VAL A 451 24.19 11.12 23.20
N ALA A 452 23.00 10.92 23.72
CA ALA A 452 22.77 11.02 25.18
C ALA A 452 21.63 10.10 25.61
N ASN A 453 21.91 9.23 26.62
CA ASN A 453 20.93 8.41 27.35
C ASN A 453 19.87 7.73 26.45
N ASP A 454 20.23 7.28 25.26
CA ASP A 454 19.36 6.68 24.24
C ASP A 454 18.18 7.56 23.77
N VAL A 455 18.22 8.87 24.09
CA VAL A 455 17.11 9.81 23.81
C VAL A 455 17.39 10.70 22.60
N MET A 456 18.65 11.07 22.36
CA MET A 456 19.03 11.94 21.25
C MET A 456 19.94 11.20 20.26
N SER A 457 19.52 11.17 19.00
CA SER A 457 20.33 10.68 17.88
C SER A 457 20.74 11.84 16.99
N GLY A 458 21.84 11.66 16.23
CA GLY A 458 22.35 12.66 15.31
C GLY A 458 23.17 12.04 14.19
N ALA A 459 23.62 12.88 13.26
CA ALA A 459 24.52 12.52 12.16
C ALA A 459 25.98 12.73 12.60
N ALA A 460 26.66 11.65 13.00
CA ALA A 460 28.09 11.71 13.32
C ALA A 460 28.93 11.84 12.05
N VAL A 461 29.70 12.91 11.96
CA VAL A 461 30.60 13.19 10.84
C VAL A 461 31.70 12.14 10.83
N ALA A 462 31.73 11.35 9.77
CA ALA A 462 32.75 10.30 9.56
C ALA A 462 33.89 10.77 8.66
N ASP A 463 33.65 11.76 7.80
CA ASP A 463 34.65 12.37 6.94
C ASP A 463 34.19 13.78 6.53
N VAL A 464 35.14 14.69 6.34
CA VAL A 464 34.91 16.06 5.86
C VAL A 464 35.71 16.28 4.59
N GLN A 465 35.02 16.49 3.49
CA GLN A 465 35.65 16.74 2.19
C GLN A 465 36.50 18.02 2.24
N ALA A 466 37.76 17.93 1.85
CA ALA A 466 38.66 19.11 1.81
C ALA A 466 38.10 20.22 0.93
N GLY A 467 38.11 21.45 1.41
CA GLY A 467 37.60 22.62 0.71
C GLY A 467 36.08 22.73 0.67
N SER A 468 35.35 21.81 1.29
CA SER A 468 33.89 21.87 1.38
C SER A 468 33.38 22.98 2.30
N PRO A 469 32.09 23.33 2.24
CA PRO A 469 31.44 24.24 3.19
C PRO A 469 31.68 23.86 4.65
N ALA A 470 31.58 22.56 4.98
CA ALA A 470 31.83 22.05 6.32
C ALA A 470 33.29 22.28 6.76
N ALA A 471 34.25 21.96 5.88
CA ALA A 471 35.69 22.19 6.17
C ALA A 471 35.97 23.69 6.38
N LYS A 472 35.47 24.57 5.53
CA LYS A 472 35.60 26.03 5.64
C LYS A 472 34.99 26.59 6.92
N ALA A 473 33.91 25.97 7.40
CA ALA A 473 33.22 26.36 8.62
C ALA A 473 33.84 25.75 9.90
N GLY A 474 34.84 24.85 9.76
CA GLY A 474 35.52 24.23 10.91
C GLY A 474 34.75 23.06 11.53
N ILE A 475 33.87 22.41 10.78
CA ILE A 475 33.29 21.11 11.13
C ILE A 475 34.37 20.06 10.93
N VAL A 476 34.52 19.14 11.89
CA VAL A 476 35.57 18.12 11.90
C VAL A 476 34.97 16.72 12.08
N GLU A 477 35.75 15.70 11.77
CA GLU A 477 35.43 14.30 12.06
C GLU A 477 35.14 14.11 13.55
N GLY A 478 34.11 13.35 13.88
CA GLY A 478 33.65 13.09 15.24
C GLY A 478 32.58 14.04 15.76
N ASP A 479 32.37 15.20 15.11
CA ASP A 479 31.21 16.06 15.39
C ASP A 479 29.92 15.30 15.17
N VAL A 480 28.90 15.56 15.97
CA VAL A 480 27.56 14.98 15.76
C VAL A 480 26.57 16.09 15.45
N ILE A 481 26.16 16.18 14.19
CA ILE A 481 25.20 17.19 13.75
C ILE A 481 23.80 16.76 14.22
N VAL A 482 23.13 17.66 14.96
CA VAL A 482 21.81 17.44 15.54
C VAL A 482 20.74 18.40 14.99
N LYS A 483 21.17 19.48 14.29
CA LYS A 483 20.24 20.44 13.69
C LYS A 483 20.88 21.18 12.52
N VAL A 484 20.10 21.50 11.45
CA VAL A 484 20.49 22.38 10.35
C VAL A 484 19.35 23.37 10.11
N GLY A 485 19.63 24.67 10.32
CA GLY A 485 18.59 25.68 10.35
C GLY A 485 17.56 25.36 11.43
N ASP A 486 16.29 25.24 11.05
CA ASP A 486 15.19 24.89 11.95
C ASP A 486 14.89 23.39 12.02
N ARG A 487 15.55 22.57 11.17
CA ARG A 487 15.29 21.14 11.07
C ARG A 487 16.21 20.32 11.97
N ASP A 488 15.62 19.50 12.83
CA ASP A 488 16.34 18.55 13.67
C ASP A 488 16.92 17.41 12.81
N VAL A 489 18.11 16.93 13.18
CA VAL A 489 18.83 15.89 12.47
C VAL A 489 19.03 14.70 13.39
N THR A 490 18.40 13.58 13.05
CA THR A 490 18.47 12.34 13.82
C THR A 490 19.38 11.28 13.17
N GLY A 491 19.87 11.53 11.96
CA GLY A 491 20.74 10.63 11.21
C GLY A 491 21.20 11.21 9.86
N PRO A 492 21.93 10.43 9.06
CA PRO A 492 22.51 10.90 7.79
C PRO A 492 21.46 11.28 6.75
N GLU A 493 20.37 10.52 6.67
CA GLU A 493 19.29 10.80 5.73
C GLU A 493 18.62 12.14 6.08
N GLU A 494 18.36 12.38 7.37
CA GLU A 494 17.81 13.65 7.85
C GLU A 494 18.76 14.81 7.58
N LEU A 495 20.07 14.62 7.79
CA LEU A 495 21.09 15.62 7.46
C LEU A 495 21.05 15.97 5.96
N THR A 496 20.98 14.97 5.10
CA THR A 496 20.92 15.19 3.65
C THR A 496 19.71 16.03 3.27
N VAL A 497 18.54 15.67 3.77
CA VAL A 497 17.29 16.40 3.51
C VAL A 497 17.34 17.81 4.10
N ALA A 498 17.82 17.96 5.33
CA ALA A 498 17.95 19.24 6.00
C ALA A 498 18.88 20.20 5.23
N VAL A 499 19.92 19.70 4.59
CA VAL A 499 20.80 20.50 3.72
C VAL A 499 20.08 20.84 2.41
N GLN A 500 19.45 19.84 1.75
CA GLN A 500 18.78 20.01 0.46
C GLN A 500 17.53 20.90 0.49
N SER A 501 16.93 21.12 1.66
CA SER A 501 15.80 22.02 1.83
C SER A 501 16.18 23.52 1.79
N ASN A 502 17.46 23.81 1.77
CA ASN A 502 17.99 25.19 1.68
C ASN A 502 18.41 25.53 0.24
N GLU A 503 18.87 26.78 0.03
CA GLU A 503 19.36 27.27 -1.26
C GLU A 503 20.88 27.22 -1.36
N ILE A 504 21.41 27.10 -2.59
CA ILE A 504 22.84 27.26 -2.87
C ILE A 504 23.24 28.69 -2.53
N GLY A 505 24.33 28.86 -1.77
CA GLY A 505 24.79 30.16 -1.27
C GLY A 505 24.12 30.63 0.02
N GLN A 506 23.08 29.92 0.49
CA GLN A 506 22.42 30.25 1.75
C GLN A 506 23.33 29.97 2.94
N LYS A 507 23.37 30.92 3.89
CA LYS A 507 24.03 30.75 5.17
C LYS A 507 23.06 30.12 6.16
N VAL A 508 23.38 28.90 6.63
CA VAL A 508 22.58 28.14 7.59
C VAL A 508 23.36 27.94 8.88
N ASN A 509 22.67 27.87 10.00
CA ASN A 509 23.27 27.51 11.28
C ASN A 509 23.24 25.99 11.46
N VAL A 510 24.40 25.37 11.62
CA VAL A 510 24.52 23.93 11.89
C VAL A 510 24.82 23.76 13.37
N ARG A 511 23.89 23.16 14.12
CA ARG A 511 24.13 22.79 15.51
C ARG A 511 24.69 21.40 15.55
N LEU A 512 25.81 21.27 16.26
CA LEU A 512 26.51 20.00 16.44
C LEU A 512 26.94 19.81 17.90
N ILE A 513 27.22 18.58 18.25
CA ILE A 513 27.80 18.22 19.54
C ILE A 513 29.27 17.85 19.29
N ARG A 514 30.18 18.59 19.95
CA ARG A 514 31.62 18.40 19.94
C ARG A 514 32.09 18.24 21.38
N ASP A 515 32.77 17.16 21.71
CA ASP A 515 33.25 16.85 23.06
C ASP A 515 32.17 17.02 24.15
N GLY A 516 30.94 16.59 23.84
CA GLY A 516 29.80 16.64 24.75
C GLY A 516 29.17 18.04 24.92
N ARG A 517 29.58 19.04 24.14
CA ARG A 517 29.03 20.41 24.18
C ARG A 517 28.31 20.74 22.88
N GLU A 518 27.20 21.43 22.97
CA GLU A 518 26.53 22.01 21.81
C GLU A 518 27.33 23.19 21.25
N VAL A 519 27.55 23.20 19.95
CA VAL A 519 28.22 24.26 19.19
C VAL A 519 27.39 24.62 17.99
N ASP A 520 27.14 25.91 17.79
CA ASP A 520 26.48 26.45 16.61
C ASP A 520 27.53 26.94 15.61
N VAL A 521 27.53 26.37 14.42
CA VAL A 521 28.47 26.66 13.33
C VAL A 521 27.74 27.25 12.14
N PRO A 522 27.96 28.52 11.79
CA PRO A 522 27.38 29.09 10.59
C PRO A 522 28.09 28.59 9.33
N VAL A 523 27.35 27.99 8.40
CA VAL A 523 27.88 27.41 7.16
C VAL A 523 27.19 28.06 5.97
N THR A 524 27.95 28.45 4.94
CA THR A 524 27.40 28.84 3.64
C THR A 524 27.40 27.63 2.72
N LEU A 525 26.22 27.17 2.30
CA LEU A 525 26.09 26.02 1.44
C LEU A 525 26.58 26.29 0.02
N GLU A 526 27.24 25.33 -0.60
CA GLU A 526 27.74 25.43 -1.97
C GLU A 526 26.99 24.44 -2.89
N SER A 527 27.16 24.65 -4.20
CA SER A 527 26.69 23.70 -5.22
C SER A 527 27.46 22.37 -5.14
N ASP A 528 26.78 21.29 -5.45
CA ASP A 528 27.38 19.97 -5.61
C ASP A 528 28.14 19.82 -6.93
#